data_cf70bf1a299c1c83afe12371028ab8f2
#
_entry.id   cf70bf1a299c1c83afe12371028ab8f2
#
_cell.length_a   1.000
_cell.length_b   1.000
_cell.length_c   1.000
_cell.angle_alpha   90.00
_cell.angle_beta   90.00
_cell.angle_gamma   90.00
#
_symmetry.space_group_name_H-M   'P 1'
#
loop_
_entity.id
_entity.type
_entity.pdbx_description
1 polymer ?
#
loop_
_entity_poly.entity_id
_entity_poly.type
_entity_poly.pdbx_seq_one_letter_code
_entity_poly.pdbx_strand_id
1 'polypeptide(L)' 'MNELNFYNALSSDLNVLLNQTKNVVSNEEFVYVNQKINRIQYLIQIQIQGIMNRERR' A
#
# COMPACT_ATOMS: atom_id res chain seq x y z
N MET A 1 15.06 10.52 -4.93
CA MET A 1 13.60 10.39 -4.69
C MET A 1 13.33 10.71 -3.24
N ASN A 2 12.37 11.58 -2.95
CA ASN A 2 12.06 11.85 -1.54
C ASN A 2 11.19 10.74 -0.97
N GLU A 3 11.16 10.67 0.37
CA GLU A 3 10.46 9.60 1.08
C GLU A 3 8.96 9.58 0.77
N LEU A 4 8.33 10.75 0.67
CA LEU A 4 6.90 10.84 0.41
C LEU A 4 6.55 10.27 -0.96
N ASN A 5 7.32 10.63 -1.98
CA ASN A 5 7.12 10.09 -3.33
C ASN A 5 7.33 8.59 -3.37
N PHE A 6 8.33 8.09 -2.64
CA PHE A 6 8.59 6.66 -2.55
C PHE A 6 7.37 5.91 -1.98
N TYR A 7 6.83 6.38 -0.86
CA TYR A 7 5.69 5.70 -0.24
C TYR A 7 4.42 5.81 -1.08
N ASN A 8 4.20 6.94 -1.75
CA ASN A 8 3.05 7.08 -2.64
C ASN A 8 3.15 6.14 -3.85
N ALA A 9 4.34 6.00 -4.42
CA ALA A 9 4.58 5.06 -5.53
C ALA A 9 4.37 3.62 -5.07
N LEU A 10 4.88 3.26 -3.90
CA LEU A 10 4.70 1.92 -3.36
C LEU A 10 3.22 1.60 -3.11
N SER A 11 2.47 2.55 -2.56
CA SER A 11 1.03 2.39 -2.36
C SER A 11 0.29 2.15 -3.67
N SER A 12 0.65 2.91 -4.71
CA SER A 12 0.06 2.76 -6.04
C SER A 12 0.37 1.38 -6.62
N ASP A 13 1.60 0.92 -6.48
CA ASP A 13 2.01 -0.39 -6.99
C ASP A 13 1.28 -1.53 -6.29
N LEU A 14 1.03 -1.39 -4.99
CA LEU A 14 0.26 -2.38 -4.25
C LEU A 14 -1.19 -2.47 -4.75
N ASN A 15 -1.80 -1.35 -5.10
CA ASN A 15 -3.14 -1.36 -5.69
C ASN A 15 -3.15 -2.06 -7.05
N VAL A 16 -2.13 -1.83 -7.87
CA VAL A 16 -1.98 -2.52 -9.16
C VAL A 16 -1.85 -4.02 -8.93
N LEU A 17 -1.01 -4.43 -7.97
CA LEU A 17 -0.81 -5.83 -7.64
C LEU A 17 -2.12 -6.48 -7.21
N LEU A 18 -2.90 -5.82 -6.36
CA LEU A 18 -4.18 -6.33 -5.90
C LEU A 18 -5.13 -6.57 -7.08
N ASN A 19 -5.22 -5.62 -8.00
CA ASN A 19 -6.09 -5.74 -9.17
C ASN A 19 -5.66 -6.89 -10.09
N GLN A 20 -4.34 -7.07 -10.28
CA GLN A 20 -3.81 -8.16 -11.09
C GLN A 20 -4.08 -9.52 -10.44
N THR A 21 -3.87 -9.61 -9.14
CA THR A 21 -4.06 -10.85 -8.37
C THR A 21 -5.51 -11.32 -8.44
N LYS A 22 -6.46 -10.40 -8.43
CA LYS A 22 -7.89 -10.70 -8.48
C LYS A 22 -8.27 -11.63 -9.65
N ASN A 23 -7.53 -11.56 -10.76
CA ASN A 23 -7.86 -12.30 -11.97
C ASN A 23 -7.18 -13.67 -12.05
N VAL A 24 -6.24 -13.98 -11.14
CA VAL A 24 -5.40 -15.17 -11.26
C VAL A 24 -5.47 -16.13 -10.07
N VAL A 25 -6.13 -15.73 -8.98
CA VAL A 25 -6.23 -16.56 -7.78
C VAL A 25 -7.69 -16.87 -7.46
N SER A 26 -7.90 -17.88 -6.59
CA SER A 26 -9.23 -18.22 -6.14
C SER A 26 -9.80 -17.12 -5.22
N ASN A 27 -11.09 -17.16 -4.97
CA ASN A 27 -11.73 -16.20 -4.08
C ASN A 27 -11.13 -16.23 -2.68
N GLU A 28 -10.84 -17.42 -2.16
CA GLU A 28 -10.23 -17.56 -0.83
C GLU A 28 -8.83 -16.96 -0.79
N GLU A 29 -8.03 -17.23 -1.80
CA GLU A 29 -6.69 -16.67 -1.91
C GLU A 29 -6.76 -15.15 -2.06
N PHE A 30 -7.72 -14.65 -2.83
CA PHE A 30 -7.88 -13.21 -3.00
C PHE A 30 -8.21 -12.53 -1.68
N VAL A 31 -9.08 -13.12 -0.85
CA VAL A 31 -9.39 -12.56 0.47
C VAL A 31 -8.12 -12.43 1.32
N TYR A 32 -7.29 -13.47 1.30
CA TYR A 32 -6.03 -13.45 2.04
C TYR A 32 -5.09 -12.36 1.53
N VAL A 33 -4.90 -12.29 0.20
CA VAL A 33 -4.04 -11.28 -0.41
C VAL A 33 -4.56 -9.87 -0.11
N ASN A 34 -5.87 -9.68 -0.19
CA ASN A 34 -6.49 -8.39 0.09
C ASN A 34 -6.21 -7.95 1.52
N GLN A 35 -6.32 -8.86 2.49
CA GLN A 35 -6.01 -8.55 3.89
C GLN A 35 -4.55 -8.14 4.07
N LYS A 36 -3.63 -8.85 3.42
CA LYS A 36 -2.20 -8.55 3.52
C LYS A 36 -1.87 -7.21 2.88
N ILE A 37 -2.43 -6.92 1.72
CA ILE A 37 -2.20 -5.65 1.04
C ILE A 37 -2.80 -4.49 1.86
N ASN A 38 -3.99 -4.67 2.43
CA ASN A 38 -4.59 -3.66 3.29
C ASN A 38 -3.72 -3.36 4.51
N ARG A 39 -3.10 -4.39 5.09
CA ARG A 39 -2.18 -4.21 6.20
C ARG A 39 -0.96 -3.39 5.79
N ILE A 40 -0.39 -3.71 4.63
CA ILE A 40 0.77 -2.97 4.11
C ILE A 40 0.39 -1.52 3.81
N GLN A 41 -0.78 -1.28 3.22
CA GLN A 41 -1.27 0.08 2.97
C GLN A 41 -1.41 0.87 4.26
N TYR A 42 -1.92 0.24 5.32
CA TYR A 42 -2.03 0.88 6.62
C TYR A 42 -0.65 1.30 7.16
N LEU A 43 0.34 0.41 7.06
CA LEU A 43 1.70 0.72 7.52
C LEU A 43 2.32 1.85 6.68
N ILE A 44 2.06 1.87 5.37
CA ILE A 44 2.50 2.96 4.50
C ILE A 44 1.87 4.29 4.93
N GLN A 45 0.58 4.30 5.25
CA GLN A 45 -0.10 5.52 5.69
C GLN A 45 0.51 6.07 6.99
N ILE A 46 0.89 5.19 7.91
CA ILE A 46 1.57 5.63 9.13
C ILE A 46 2.87 6.35 8.80
N GLN A 47 3.65 5.82 7.86
CA GLN A 47 4.91 6.46 7.44
C GLN A 47 4.66 7.81 6.77
N ILE A 48 3.66 7.88 5.90
CA ILE A 48 3.30 9.13 5.23
C ILE A 48 2.89 10.19 6.24
N GLN A 49 2.08 9.83 7.23
CA GLN A 49 1.66 10.76 8.28
C GLN A 49 2.86 11.28 9.07
N GLY A 50 3.81 10.40 9.39
CA GLY A 50 5.01 10.80 10.09
C GLY A 50 5.85 11.80 9.29
N ILE A 51 5.98 11.60 7.98
CA ILE A 51 6.71 12.51 7.10
C ILE A 51 6.01 13.87 7.03
N MET A 52 4.70 13.86 6.85
CA MET A 52 3.92 15.10 6.76
C MET A 52 4.00 15.89 8.05
N ASN A 53 3.95 15.21 9.20
CA ASN A 53 4.06 15.88 10.50
C ASN A 53 5.43 16.52 10.69
N ARG A 54 6.50 15.88 10.22
CA ARG A 54 7.85 16.44 10.28
C ARG A 54 7.97 17.71 9.42
N GLU A 55 7.34 17.72 8.27
CA GLU A 55 7.42 18.84 7.33
C GLU A 55 6.61 20.05 7.77
N ARG A 56 5.68 19.89 8.69
CA ARG A 56 4.84 20.97 9.20
C ARG A 56 5.53 21.89 10.22
N ARG A 57 6.71 21.59 10.65
CA ARG A 57 7.43 22.39 11.63
C ARG A 57 8.01 23.68 11.07
#